data_8379ca40c89de31730e172b73f6e959a
#
_entry.id   8379ca40c89de31730e172b73f6e959a
#
_cell.length_a   1.000
_cell.length_b   1.000
_cell.length_c   1.000
_cell.angle_alpha   90.00
_cell.angle_beta   90.00
_cell.angle_gamma   90.00
#
_symmetry.space_group_name_H-M   'P 1'
#
loop_
_entity.id
_entity.type
_entity.pdbx_description
1 polymer ?
#
loop_
_entity_poly.entity_id
_entity_poly.type
_entity_poly.pdbx_seq_one_letter_code
_entity_poly.pdbx_strand_id
1 'polypeptide(L)'
;MSNGTILDRIIERKEQEIADGKRRYSMGDLRALAENQRRARGFHRKLYDRVAEGKPAVIAEIKKASPSKGVIREDFDPVDIARRYEENGAACLSVLTDQEFFQGHEDYLRAARNAVSLPVLRKDFIVDPWQVFETRAMGADAILLIVAALSDAQMDELYHAAQQAGCDVLVEVHSAEELERAMKLNVEVVGINNRDLRTFETRLDTTLELAPQVPADHLVVTESGIHTRADVRLMRDNGIHGFLVGEAFMREEDPGAALKKLFF
;
A
#
# COMPACT_ATOMS: atom_id res chain seq x y z
N MET A 1 -21.50 22.92 8.93
CA MET A 1 -20.11 22.40 8.79
C MET A 1 -20.21 20.92 9.06
N SER A 2 -20.12 20.08 8.04
CA SER A 2 -20.21 18.63 8.20
C SER A 2 -18.97 18.18 8.99
N ASN A 3 -19.17 17.48 10.11
CA ASN A 3 -18.11 16.74 10.80
C ASN A 3 -17.74 15.53 9.94
N GLY A 4 -17.10 15.77 8.81
CA GLY A 4 -16.59 14.70 7.94
C GLY A 4 -15.56 13.84 8.68
N THR A 5 -15.46 12.57 8.30
CA THR A 5 -14.42 11.66 8.80
C THR A 5 -13.03 12.15 8.38
N ILE A 6 -11.98 11.59 8.96
CA ILE A 6 -10.61 11.88 8.49
C ILE A 6 -10.44 11.51 7.00
N LEU A 7 -11.09 10.43 6.55
CA LEU A 7 -11.08 10.00 5.16
C LEU A 7 -11.69 11.06 4.23
N ASP A 8 -12.84 11.64 4.60
CA ASP A 8 -13.49 12.71 3.82
C ASP A 8 -12.56 13.91 3.63
N ARG A 9 -11.87 14.32 4.70
CA ARG A 9 -10.89 15.42 4.65
C ARG A 9 -9.69 15.09 3.76
N ILE A 10 -9.22 13.86 3.79
CA ILE A 10 -8.12 13.39 2.93
C ILE A 10 -8.55 13.43 1.47
N ILE A 11 -9.76 12.94 1.15
CA ILE A 11 -10.26 12.94 -0.23
C ILE A 11 -10.45 14.37 -0.75
N GLU A 12 -11.04 15.26 0.04
CA GLU A 12 -11.16 16.69 -0.32
C GLU A 12 -9.79 17.32 -0.64
N ARG A 13 -8.78 16.98 0.16
CA ARG A 13 -7.41 17.44 -0.09
C ARG A 13 -6.83 16.87 -1.38
N LYS A 14 -7.06 15.58 -1.65
CA LYS A 14 -6.60 14.92 -2.89
C LYS A 14 -7.22 15.53 -4.14
N GLU A 15 -8.50 15.90 -4.09
CA GLU A 15 -9.16 16.60 -5.22
C GLU A 15 -8.45 17.93 -5.55
N GLN A 16 -8.02 18.68 -4.52
CA GLN A 16 -7.24 19.91 -4.70
C GLN A 16 -5.86 19.62 -5.29
N GLU A 17 -5.14 18.62 -4.76
CA GLU A 17 -3.82 18.20 -5.27
C GLU A 17 -3.88 17.75 -6.72
N ILE A 18 -4.91 16.98 -7.08
CA ILE A 18 -5.16 16.54 -8.46
C ILE A 18 -5.44 17.73 -9.39
N ALA A 19 -6.28 18.68 -8.95
CA ALA A 19 -6.57 19.88 -9.73
C ALA A 19 -5.30 20.72 -9.98
N ASP A 20 -4.44 20.85 -8.98
CA ASP A 20 -3.14 21.52 -9.10
C ASP A 20 -2.17 20.73 -9.98
N GLY A 21 -2.13 19.42 -9.84
CA GLY A 21 -1.31 18.53 -10.67
C GLY A 21 -1.69 18.58 -12.14
N LYS A 22 -2.99 18.54 -12.46
CA LYS A 22 -3.53 18.63 -13.84
C LYS A 22 -3.20 19.96 -14.54
N ARG A 23 -2.91 21.03 -13.76
CA ARG A 23 -2.42 22.30 -14.34
C ARG A 23 -0.94 22.26 -14.73
N ARG A 24 -0.14 21.38 -14.11
CA ARG A 24 1.30 21.21 -14.38
C ARG A 24 1.56 20.14 -15.44
N TYR A 25 0.83 19.04 -15.40
CA TYR A 25 0.99 17.91 -16.30
C TYR A 25 -0.38 17.46 -16.84
N SER A 26 -0.53 17.49 -18.15
CA SER A 26 -1.70 16.90 -18.78
C SER A 26 -1.68 15.37 -18.66
N MET A 27 -2.82 14.72 -18.88
CA MET A 27 -2.88 13.26 -18.97
C MET A 27 -1.94 12.72 -20.06
N GLY A 28 -1.79 13.43 -21.18
CA GLY A 28 -0.86 13.06 -22.26
C GLY A 28 0.59 13.09 -21.82
N ASP A 29 0.99 14.12 -21.07
CA ASP A 29 2.35 14.22 -20.53
C ASP A 29 2.66 13.05 -19.58
N LEU A 30 1.73 12.73 -18.68
CA LEU A 30 1.92 11.63 -17.73
C LEU A 30 1.97 10.27 -18.42
N ARG A 31 1.15 10.04 -19.47
CA ARG A 31 1.23 8.82 -20.26
C ARG A 31 2.59 8.67 -20.93
N ALA A 32 3.10 9.73 -21.54
CA ALA A 32 4.42 9.73 -22.16
C ALA A 32 5.55 9.50 -21.13
N LEU A 33 5.45 10.11 -19.95
CA LEU A 33 6.41 9.88 -18.84
C LEU A 33 6.33 8.44 -18.33
N ALA A 34 5.13 7.88 -18.19
CA ALA A 34 4.91 6.51 -17.75
C ALA A 34 5.48 5.47 -18.75
N GLU A 35 5.27 5.69 -20.06
CA GLU A 35 5.82 4.83 -21.13
C GLU A 35 7.35 4.85 -21.16
N ASN A 36 7.98 5.96 -20.82
CA ASN A 36 9.43 6.09 -20.74
C ASN A 36 10.05 5.49 -19.46
N GLN A 37 9.24 5.07 -18.50
CA GLN A 37 9.72 4.42 -17.29
C GLN A 37 10.22 2.99 -17.58
N ARG A 38 11.19 2.54 -16.76
CA ARG A 38 11.57 1.13 -16.76
C ARG A 38 10.33 0.27 -16.47
N ARG A 39 10.29 -0.94 -17.02
CA ARG A 39 9.19 -1.88 -16.75
C ARG A 39 8.92 -2.00 -15.25
N ALA A 40 7.65 -2.15 -14.87
CA ALA A 40 7.26 -2.49 -13.51
C ALA A 40 7.93 -3.81 -13.08
N ARG A 41 8.29 -3.88 -11.81
CA ARG A 41 9.08 -5.00 -11.24
C ARG A 41 8.24 -6.22 -10.88
N GLY A 42 6.90 -6.19 -11.13
CA GLY A 42 5.98 -7.28 -10.83
C GLY A 42 5.75 -7.42 -9.33
N PHE A 43 4.96 -6.51 -8.77
CA PHE A 43 4.63 -6.47 -7.34
C PHE A 43 3.86 -7.73 -6.92
N HIS A 44 2.79 -8.10 -7.63
CA HIS A 44 2.02 -9.33 -7.37
C HIS A 44 2.90 -10.56 -7.48
N ARG A 45 3.63 -10.69 -8.59
CA ARG A 45 4.51 -11.83 -8.82
C ARG A 45 5.49 -12.04 -7.67
N LYS A 46 6.11 -10.96 -7.17
CA LYS A 46 7.06 -11.06 -6.07
C LYS A 46 6.42 -11.56 -4.78
N LEU A 47 5.18 -11.17 -4.51
CA LEU A 47 4.43 -11.66 -3.35
C LEU A 47 4.09 -13.16 -3.50
N TYR A 48 3.57 -13.57 -4.66
CA TYR A 48 3.27 -14.97 -4.95
C TYR A 48 4.51 -15.86 -4.88
N ASP A 49 5.65 -15.43 -5.46
CA ASP A 49 6.91 -16.16 -5.41
C ASP A 49 7.33 -16.43 -3.96
N ARG A 50 7.21 -15.44 -3.07
CA ARG A 50 7.54 -15.60 -1.63
C ARG A 50 6.64 -16.60 -0.92
N VAL A 51 5.34 -16.55 -1.21
CA VAL A 51 4.37 -17.50 -0.61
C VAL A 51 4.63 -18.92 -1.15
N ALA A 52 4.91 -19.08 -2.43
CA ALA A 52 5.26 -20.36 -3.04
C ALA A 52 6.54 -20.98 -2.45
N GLU A 53 7.50 -20.13 -2.00
CA GLU A 53 8.69 -20.57 -1.26
C GLU A 53 8.39 -20.96 0.21
N GLY A 54 7.14 -20.89 0.67
CA GLY A 54 6.75 -21.12 2.06
C GLY A 54 7.16 -19.99 3.03
N LYS A 55 7.56 -18.82 2.49
CA LYS A 55 8.02 -17.67 3.25
C LYS A 55 6.92 -16.61 3.39
N PRO A 56 6.95 -15.78 4.44
CA PRO A 56 6.06 -14.63 4.52
C PRO A 56 6.37 -13.62 3.42
N ALA A 57 5.33 -13.13 2.74
CA ALA A 57 5.41 -12.07 1.74
C ALA A 57 5.22 -10.71 2.44
N VAL A 58 6.32 -10.09 2.86
CA VAL A 58 6.29 -8.85 3.64
C VAL A 58 6.41 -7.64 2.71
N ILE A 59 5.37 -6.80 2.70
CA ILE A 59 5.39 -5.45 2.14
C ILE A 59 5.83 -4.53 3.27
N ALA A 60 7.08 -4.08 3.24
CA ALA A 60 7.64 -3.24 4.28
C ALA A 60 7.35 -1.77 4.00
N GLU A 61 6.63 -1.11 4.92
CA GLU A 61 6.16 0.26 4.72
C GLU A 61 7.16 1.29 5.23
N ILE A 62 7.50 2.26 4.38
CA ILE A 62 8.30 3.44 4.67
C ILE A 62 7.35 4.60 4.98
N LYS A 63 7.19 4.90 6.27
CA LYS A 63 6.22 5.87 6.79
C LYS A 63 6.80 6.76 7.88
N LYS A 64 6.83 8.07 7.64
CA LYS A 64 7.34 9.06 8.58
C LYS A 64 6.35 9.37 9.69
N ALA A 65 5.09 9.57 9.35
CA ALA A 65 4.03 10.00 10.25
C ALA A 65 2.69 9.35 9.89
N SER A 66 1.71 9.44 10.79
CA SER A 66 0.31 9.10 10.52
C SER A 66 -0.64 9.97 11.34
N PRO A 67 -1.91 10.17 10.89
CA PRO A 67 -2.90 10.97 11.63
C PRO A 67 -3.15 10.48 13.06
N SER A 68 -3.10 9.16 13.28
CA SER A 68 -3.39 8.54 14.58
C SER A 68 -2.22 8.54 15.56
N LYS A 69 -0.97 8.71 15.08
CA LYS A 69 0.26 8.54 15.87
C LYS A 69 1.20 9.74 15.82
N GLY A 70 0.95 10.72 14.95
CA GLY A 70 1.88 11.81 14.69
C GLY A 70 3.15 11.32 14.01
N VAL A 71 4.28 11.97 14.27
CA VAL A 71 5.59 11.54 13.76
C VAL A 71 5.99 10.23 14.43
N ILE A 72 6.25 9.20 13.61
CA ILE A 72 6.64 7.86 14.04
C ILE A 72 8.17 7.74 14.06
N ARG A 73 8.83 8.36 13.06
CA ARG A 73 10.28 8.36 12.91
C ARG A 73 10.78 9.75 12.52
N GLU A 74 11.58 10.38 13.38
CA GLU A 74 12.16 11.71 13.12
C GLU A 74 13.38 11.62 12.21
N ASP A 75 14.30 10.69 12.50
CA ASP A 75 15.46 10.38 11.64
C ASP A 75 15.00 9.50 10.48
N PHE A 76 14.56 10.16 9.39
CA PHE A 76 13.87 9.53 8.27
C PHE A 76 14.68 9.66 6.98
N ASP A 77 15.42 8.60 6.65
CA ASP A 77 16.10 8.42 5.35
C ASP A 77 15.44 7.26 4.58
N PRO A 78 14.64 7.54 3.54
CA PRO A 78 13.95 6.51 2.77
C PRO A 78 14.91 5.58 2.01
N VAL A 79 16.12 6.03 1.69
CA VAL A 79 17.14 5.22 1.00
C VAL A 79 17.74 4.19 1.96
N ASP A 80 18.16 4.62 3.14
CA ASP A 80 18.71 3.73 4.17
C ASP A 80 17.67 2.72 4.62
N ILE A 81 16.45 3.17 4.90
CA ILE A 81 15.33 2.31 5.30
C ILE A 81 15.05 1.25 4.22
N ALA A 82 14.97 1.64 2.95
CA ALA A 82 14.71 0.73 1.83
C ALA A 82 15.78 -0.37 1.73
N ARG A 83 17.06 -0.01 1.84
CA ARG A 83 18.19 -0.96 1.82
C ARG A 83 18.12 -1.94 2.97
N ARG A 84 17.89 -1.44 4.19
CA ARG A 84 17.71 -2.29 5.37
C ARG A 84 16.56 -3.27 5.21
N TYR A 85 15.44 -2.85 4.62
CA TYR A 85 14.33 -3.75 4.33
C TYR A 85 14.68 -4.83 3.31
N GLU A 86 15.34 -4.47 2.21
CA GLU A 86 15.78 -5.44 1.20
C GLU A 86 16.74 -6.46 1.77
N GLU A 87 17.77 -6.03 2.50
CA GLU A 87 18.77 -6.89 3.14
C GLU A 87 18.18 -7.84 4.19
N ASN A 88 17.07 -7.47 4.80
CA ASN A 88 16.43 -8.26 5.86
C ASN A 88 15.17 -9.02 5.39
N GLY A 89 14.94 -9.12 4.09
CA GLY A 89 14.00 -10.08 3.51
C GLY A 89 12.62 -9.55 3.18
N ALA A 90 12.40 -8.24 3.09
CA ALA A 90 11.19 -7.69 2.51
C ALA A 90 10.95 -8.25 1.09
N ALA A 91 9.70 -8.50 0.74
CA ALA A 91 9.30 -8.88 -0.61
C ALA A 91 9.10 -7.65 -1.50
N CYS A 92 8.42 -6.65 -0.96
CA CYS A 92 8.10 -5.39 -1.62
C CYS A 92 8.21 -4.23 -0.64
N LEU A 93 8.23 -3.01 -1.16
CA LEU A 93 8.10 -1.79 -0.38
C LEU A 93 6.73 -1.17 -0.56
N SER A 94 6.25 -0.48 0.48
CA SER A 94 5.13 0.46 0.44
C SER A 94 5.67 1.83 0.88
N VAL A 95 5.50 2.87 0.06
CA VAL A 95 6.04 4.19 0.37
C VAL A 95 4.91 5.22 0.41
N LEU A 96 4.75 5.89 1.55
CA LEU A 96 3.77 6.96 1.73
C LEU A 96 4.15 8.17 0.88
N THR A 97 3.21 8.63 0.05
CA THR A 97 3.38 9.85 -0.76
C THR A 97 2.42 10.96 -0.35
N ASP A 98 1.40 10.69 0.48
CA ASP A 98 0.55 11.73 1.05
C ASP A 98 1.35 12.68 1.94
N GLN A 99 1.34 13.99 1.60
CA GLN A 99 2.17 14.98 2.26
C GLN A 99 1.54 15.53 3.55
N GLU A 100 0.25 15.89 3.50
CA GLU A 100 -0.39 16.61 4.59
C GLU A 100 -0.65 15.72 5.81
N PHE A 101 -1.16 14.52 5.61
CA PHE A 101 -1.61 13.65 6.69
C PHE A 101 -0.56 12.64 7.14
N PHE A 102 0.38 12.27 6.25
CA PHE A 102 1.38 11.23 6.53
C PHE A 102 2.83 11.73 6.42
N GLN A 103 3.06 13.01 6.10
CA GLN A 103 4.38 13.59 5.84
C GLN A 103 5.19 12.76 4.82
N GLY A 104 4.48 12.15 3.86
CA GLY A 104 5.06 11.44 2.73
C GLY A 104 5.54 12.41 1.64
N HIS A 105 6.20 11.88 0.61
CA HIS A 105 6.59 12.65 -0.56
C HIS A 105 6.89 11.73 -1.74
N GLU A 106 6.63 12.20 -2.98
CA GLU A 106 6.96 11.46 -4.19
C GLU A 106 8.48 11.18 -4.31
N ASP A 107 9.31 12.11 -3.86
CA ASP A 107 10.77 11.93 -3.87
C ASP A 107 11.23 10.79 -2.95
N TYR A 108 10.52 10.51 -1.87
CA TYR A 108 10.82 9.36 -1.02
C TYR A 108 10.60 8.05 -1.76
N LEU A 109 9.51 7.97 -2.54
CA LEU A 109 9.22 6.82 -3.39
C LEU A 109 10.30 6.66 -4.46
N ARG A 110 10.63 7.73 -5.19
CA ARG A 110 11.68 7.73 -6.23
C ARG A 110 13.03 7.30 -5.66
N ALA A 111 13.41 7.87 -4.51
CA ALA A 111 14.69 7.59 -3.85
C ALA A 111 14.76 6.14 -3.36
N ALA A 112 13.74 5.67 -2.65
CA ALA A 112 13.65 4.28 -2.18
C ALA A 112 13.72 3.28 -3.34
N ARG A 113 12.91 3.50 -4.39
CA ARG A 113 12.88 2.62 -5.57
C ARG A 113 14.22 2.55 -6.32
N ASN A 114 14.93 3.66 -6.41
CA ASN A 114 16.24 3.71 -7.07
C ASN A 114 17.35 3.04 -6.23
N ALA A 115 17.18 2.95 -4.92
CA ALA A 115 18.16 2.40 -4.00
C ALA A 115 18.17 0.86 -3.94
N VAL A 116 17.06 0.21 -4.31
CA VAL A 116 16.84 -1.24 -4.17
C VAL A 116 16.24 -1.86 -5.43
N SER A 117 16.18 -3.20 -5.46
CA SER A 117 15.55 -3.97 -6.56
C SER A 117 14.10 -4.34 -6.30
N LEU A 118 13.60 -4.13 -5.08
CA LEU A 118 12.25 -4.50 -4.68
C LEU A 118 11.17 -3.72 -5.46
N PRO A 119 10.03 -4.35 -5.78
CA PRO A 119 8.86 -3.65 -6.27
C PRO A 119 8.31 -2.67 -5.23
N VAL A 120 7.77 -1.55 -5.70
CA VAL A 120 7.30 -0.45 -4.83
C VAL A 120 5.84 -0.12 -5.08
N LEU A 121 5.04 -0.18 -4.02
CA LEU A 121 3.66 0.30 -3.95
C LEU A 121 3.66 1.79 -3.58
N ARG A 122 2.95 2.63 -4.36
CA ARG A 122 2.57 3.98 -3.92
C ARG A 122 1.44 3.87 -2.89
N LYS A 123 1.73 4.19 -1.65
CA LYS A 123 0.74 4.22 -0.57
C LYS A 123 0.17 5.64 -0.48
N ASP A 124 -0.95 5.84 -1.11
CA ASP A 124 -1.66 7.11 -1.23
C ASP A 124 -3.16 6.87 -1.45
N PHE A 125 -3.97 7.92 -1.49
CA PHE A 125 -5.40 7.87 -1.79
C PHE A 125 -5.62 8.16 -3.26
N ILE A 126 -5.78 7.12 -4.06
CA ILE A 126 -5.95 7.18 -5.51
C ILE A 126 -7.45 7.27 -5.82
N VAL A 127 -7.90 8.38 -6.38
CA VAL A 127 -9.31 8.68 -6.66
C VAL A 127 -9.56 9.16 -8.10
N ASP A 128 -8.51 9.37 -8.89
CA ASP A 128 -8.58 9.87 -10.26
C ASP A 128 -7.58 9.12 -11.16
N PRO A 129 -7.95 8.73 -12.39
CA PRO A 129 -7.03 8.07 -13.34
C PRO A 129 -5.73 8.84 -13.61
N TRP A 130 -5.73 10.16 -13.47
CA TRP A 130 -4.54 11.00 -13.60
C TRP A 130 -3.47 10.57 -12.59
N GLN A 131 -3.85 10.28 -11.33
CA GLN A 131 -2.91 9.80 -10.29
C GLN A 131 -2.33 8.43 -10.63
N VAL A 132 -3.05 7.58 -11.35
CA VAL A 132 -2.53 6.26 -11.76
C VAL A 132 -1.35 6.43 -12.72
N PHE A 133 -1.49 7.28 -13.75
CA PHE A 133 -0.39 7.57 -14.67
C PHE A 133 0.74 8.36 -14.00
N GLU A 134 0.41 9.28 -13.09
CA GLU A 134 1.40 9.96 -12.24
C GLU A 134 2.20 8.95 -11.42
N THR A 135 1.56 7.97 -10.81
CA THR A 135 2.21 6.88 -10.05
C THR A 135 3.22 6.15 -10.91
N ARG A 136 2.83 5.79 -12.14
CA ARG A 136 3.73 5.10 -13.06
C ARG A 136 4.87 6.02 -13.53
N ALA A 137 4.59 7.32 -13.77
CA ALA A 137 5.59 8.33 -14.10
C ALA A 137 6.61 8.55 -12.95
N MET A 138 6.21 8.40 -11.69
CA MET A 138 7.13 8.37 -10.54
C MET A 138 8.02 7.13 -10.54
N GLY A 139 7.62 6.08 -11.26
CA GLY A 139 8.31 4.79 -11.34
C GLY A 139 7.77 3.74 -10.40
N ALA A 140 6.70 3.97 -9.64
CA ALA A 140 6.09 2.94 -8.81
C ALA A 140 5.61 1.74 -9.64
N ASP A 141 5.54 0.59 -9.00
CA ASP A 141 5.22 -0.69 -9.63
C ASP A 141 3.77 -1.10 -9.35
N ALA A 142 3.16 -0.55 -8.29
CA ALA A 142 1.79 -0.83 -7.89
C ALA A 142 1.10 0.41 -7.28
N ILE A 143 -0.23 0.40 -7.34
CA ILE A 143 -1.12 1.38 -6.69
C ILE A 143 -1.97 0.72 -5.61
N LEU A 144 -2.48 1.55 -4.69
CA LEU A 144 -3.49 1.19 -3.70
C LEU A 144 -4.86 1.71 -4.13
N LEU A 145 -5.87 0.85 -4.12
CA LEU A 145 -7.28 1.23 -4.23
C LEU A 145 -7.99 0.94 -2.91
N ILE A 146 -8.49 1.98 -2.24
CA ILE A 146 -9.19 1.87 -0.96
C ILE A 146 -10.69 1.86 -1.23
N VAL A 147 -11.36 0.72 -1.02
CA VAL A 147 -12.78 0.54 -1.35
C VAL A 147 -13.68 1.54 -0.60
N ALA A 148 -13.34 1.84 0.66
CA ALA A 148 -14.06 2.83 1.48
C ALA A 148 -14.05 4.25 0.88
N ALA A 149 -13.07 4.58 0.04
CA ALA A 149 -12.90 5.90 -0.59
C ALA A 149 -13.52 6.01 -1.98
N LEU A 150 -14.01 4.91 -2.57
CA LEU A 150 -14.37 4.82 -3.98
C LEU A 150 -15.77 4.26 -4.18
N SER A 151 -16.48 4.76 -5.19
CA SER A 151 -17.65 4.08 -5.74
C SER A 151 -17.22 2.89 -6.62
N ASP A 152 -18.16 1.97 -6.94
CA ASP A 152 -17.89 0.82 -7.80
C ASP A 152 -17.40 1.27 -9.20
N ALA A 153 -18.01 2.31 -9.75
CA ALA A 153 -17.61 2.86 -11.04
C ALA A 153 -16.20 3.46 -11.04
N GLN A 154 -15.84 4.17 -9.95
CA GLN A 154 -14.47 4.71 -9.80
C GLN A 154 -13.44 3.58 -9.62
N MET A 155 -13.76 2.54 -8.85
CA MET A 155 -12.87 1.39 -8.69
C MET A 155 -12.57 0.72 -10.03
N ASP A 156 -13.61 0.48 -10.84
CA ASP A 156 -13.48 -0.12 -12.17
C ASP A 156 -12.63 0.74 -13.10
N GLU A 157 -12.90 2.05 -13.16
CA GLU A 157 -12.12 3.01 -13.95
C GLU A 157 -10.65 3.04 -13.57
N LEU A 158 -10.37 3.11 -12.25
CA LEU A 158 -8.99 3.15 -11.72
C LEU A 158 -8.26 1.83 -11.94
N TYR A 159 -8.95 0.70 -11.78
CA TYR A 159 -8.40 -0.61 -12.06
C TYR A 159 -7.98 -0.76 -13.52
N HIS A 160 -8.87 -0.36 -14.45
CA HIS A 160 -8.54 -0.36 -15.88
C HIS A 160 -7.40 0.62 -16.22
N ALA A 161 -7.38 1.80 -15.60
CA ALA A 161 -6.28 2.75 -15.77
C ALA A 161 -4.95 2.15 -15.30
N ALA A 162 -4.94 1.40 -14.17
CA ALA A 162 -3.75 0.72 -13.69
C ALA A 162 -3.24 -0.34 -14.67
N GLN A 163 -4.14 -1.15 -15.24
CA GLN A 163 -3.79 -2.10 -16.30
C GLN A 163 -3.14 -1.41 -17.50
N GLN A 164 -3.73 -0.30 -17.97
CA GLN A 164 -3.17 0.50 -19.09
C GLN A 164 -1.79 1.08 -18.75
N ALA A 165 -1.59 1.51 -17.51
CA ALA A 165 -0.31 2.05 -17.05
C ALA A 165 0.74 0.95 -16.77
N GLY A 166 0.35 -0.33 -16.73
CA GLY A 166 1.21 -1.45 -16.37
C GLY A 166 1.58 -1.45 -14.88
N CYS A 167 0.66 -1.00 -14.01
CA CYS A 167 0.77 -1.06 -12.56
C CYS A 167 -0.03 -2.23 -12.01
N ASP A 168 0.52 -2.96 -11.05
CA ASP A 168 -0.22 -3.90 -10.23
C ASP A 168 -1.14 -3.13 -9.24
N VAL A 169 -2.17 -3.79 -8.71
CA VAL A 169 -3.15 -3.18 -7.82
C VAL A 169 -3.30 -3.95 -6.52
N LEU A 170 -3.11 -3.28 -5.39
CA LEU A 170 -3.54 -3.75 -4.08
C LEU A 170 -4.90 -3.12 -3.77
N VAL A 171 -5.94 -3.94 -3.55
CA VAL A 171 -7.27 -3.43 -3.18
C VAL A 171 -7.47 -3.61 -1.68
N GLU A 172 -7.63 -2.49 -0.97
CA GLU A 172 -7.78 -2.46 0.49
C GLU A 172 -9.25 -2.45 0.89
N VAL A 173 -9.63 -3.37 1.81
CA VAL A 173 -10.98 -3.52 2.36
C VAL A 173 -10.96 -3.56 3.89
N HIS A 174 -12.08 -3.16 4.53
CA HIS A 174 -12.25 -3.13 5.98
C HIS A 174 -13.48 -3.90 6.46
N SER A 175 -14.37 -4.32 5.56
CA SER A 175 -15.62 -5.03 5.89
C SER A 175 -16.00 -6.04 4.82
N ALA A 176 -16.97 -6.90 5.15
CA ALA A 176 -17.50 -7.88 4.20
C ALA A 176 -18.18 -7.23 2.99
N GLU A 177 -18.88 -6.10 3.19
CA GLU A 177 -19.49 -5.35 2.10
C GLU A 177 -18.43 -4.76 1.16
N GLU A 178 -17.34 -4.25 1.71
CA GLU A 178 -16.22 -3.74 0.90
C GLU A 178 -15.53 -4.88 0.14
N LEU A 179 -15.36 -6.04 0.78
CA LEU A 179 -14.81 -7.22 0.13
C LEU A 179 -15.70 -7.69 -1.03
N GLU A 180 -17.02 -7.77 -0.85
CA GLU A 180 -17.97 -8.11 -1.92
C GLU A 180 -17.85 -7.14 -3.12
N ARG A 181 -17.67 -5.85 -2.84
CA ARG A 181 -17.46 -4.85 -3.88
C ARG A 181 -16.13 -5.05 -4.61
N ALA A 182 -15.04 -5.30 -3.86
CA ALA A 182 -13.72 -5.56 -4.42
C ALA A 182 -13.69 -6.79 -5.32
N MET A 183 -14.42 -7.85 -4.95
CA MET A 183 -14.49 -9.11 -5.71
C MET A 183 -15.21 -8.98 -7.06
N LYS A 184 -15.87 -7.87 -7.34
CA LYS A 184 -16.42 -7.57 -8.69
C LYS A 184 -15.32 -7.22 -9.69
N LEU A 185 -14.16 -6.79 -9.20
CA LEU A 185 -12.97 -6.57 -10.02
C LEU A 185 -12.18 -7.88 -10.16
N ASN A 186 -11.41 -8.01 -11.22
CA ASN A 186 -10.48 -9.14 -11.39
C ASN A 186 -9.16 -8.86 -10.64
N VAL A 187 -9.24 -8.69 -9.31
CA VAL A 187 -8.08 -8.38 -8.47
C VAL A 187 -7.28 -9.66 -8.16
N GLU A 188 -5.96 -9.55 -8.06
CA GLU A 188 -5.10 -10.68 -7.69
C GLU A 188 -4.71 -10.65 -6.21
N VAL A 189 -4.60 -9.43 -5.63
CA VAL A 189 -4.15 -9.23 -4.25
C VAL A 189 -5.14 -8.35 -3.51
N VAL A 190 -5.65 -8.85 -2.37
CA VAL A 190 -6.58 -8.15 -1.49
C VAL A 190 -5.89 -7.82 -0.18
N GLY A 191 -5.89 -6.54 0.18
CA GLY A 191 -5.46 -6.05 1.49
C GLY A 191 -6.64 -6.00 2.45
N ILE A 192 -6.53 -6.65 3.59
CA ILE A 192 -7.52 -6.54 4.68
C ILE A 192 -6.89 -5.68 5.77
N ASN A 193 -7.41 -4.46 5.93
CA ASN A 193 -6.91 -3.53 6.91
C ASN A 193 -7.64 -3.71 8.25
N ASN A 194 -6.90 -4.15 9.25
CA ASN A 194 -7.39 -4.36 10.62
C ASN A 194 -7.71 -3.06 11.37
N ARG A 195 -7.33 -1.90 10.81
CA ARG A 195 -7.60 -0.59 11.42
C ARG A 195 -8.84 0.03 10.81
N ASP A 196 -9.86 0.27 11.61
CA ASP A 196 -11.01 1.08 11.22
C ASP A 196 -10.58 2.54 10.97
N LEU A 197 -10.89 3.08 9.78
CA LEU A 197 -10.46 4.43 9.38
C LEU A 197 -11.22 5.55 10.09
N ARG A 198 -12.32 5.24 10.80
CA ARG A 198 -13.14 6.22 11.53
C ARG A 198 -12.77 6.29 13.00
N THR A 199 -12.55 5.13 13.62
CA THR A 199 -12.28 5.02 15.07
C THR A 199 -10.81 4.84 15.40
N PHE A 200 -10.00 4.44 14.40
CA PHE A 200 -8.60 4.00 14.53
C PHE A 200 -8.41 2.76 15.41
N GLU A 201 -9.49 2.09 15.80
CA GLU A 201 -9.40 0.81 16.47
C GLU A 201 -8.77 -0.23 15.54
N THR A 202 -7.92 -1.07 16.08
CA THR A 202 -7.21 -2.11 15.30
C THR A 202 -7.51 -3.48 15.89
N ARG A 203 -8.07 -4.40 15.07
CA ARG A 203 -8.47 -5.75 15.48
C ARG A 203 -7.99 -6.76 14.45
N LEU A 204 -7.15 -7.70 14.85
CA LEU A 204 -6.67 -8.78 13.97
C LEU A 204 -7.79 -9.72 13.53
N ASP A 205 -8.86 -9.79 14.32
CA ASP A 205 -10.07 -10.55 13.98
C ASP A 205 -10.66 -10.13 12.63
N THR A 206 -10.53 -8.86 12.23
CA THR A 206 -10.99 -8.37 10.93
C THR A 206 -10.41 -9.21 9.78
N THR A 207 -9.10 -9.45 9.78
CA THR A 207 -8.48 -10.33 8.77
C THR A 207 -8.95 -11.78 8.92
N LEU A 208 -9.04 -12.31 10.13
CA LEU A 208 -9.44 -13.71 10.37
C LEU A 208 -10.89 -13.98 9.95
N GLU A 209 -11.78 -12.99 10.08
CA GLU A 209 -13.19 -13.09 9.70
C GLU A 209 -13.40 -12.94 8.18
N LEU A 210 -12.61 -12.08 7.52
CA LEU A 210 -12.77 -11.80 6.10
C LEU A 210 -11.96 -12.72 5.18
N ALA A 211 -10.76 -13.11 5.56
CA ALA A 211 -9.88 -13.92 4.71
C ALA A 211 -10.52 -15.23 4.20
N PRO A 212 -11.33 -15.97 5.00
CA PRO A 212 -12.03 -17.18 4.50
C PRO A 212 -13.06 -16.90 3.39
N GLN A 213 -13.46 -15.65 3.19
CA GLN A 213 -14.43 -15.24 2.16
C GLN A 213 -13.72 -14.86 0.85
N VAL A 214 -12.39 -14.72 0.86
CA VAL A 214 -11.58 -14.44 -0.34
C VAL A 214 -11.34 -15.75 -1.09
N PRO A 215 -11.57 -15.83 -2.42
CA PRO A 215 -11.29 -17.02 -3.19
C PRO A 215 -9.82 -17.46 -3.10
N ALA A 216 -9.59 -18.77 -3.14
CA ALA A 216 -8.28 -19.38 -2.86
C ALA A 216 -7.18 -19.04 -3.88
N ASP A 217 -7.53 -18.54 -5.05
CA ASP A 217 -6.63 -18.08 -6.10
C ASP A 217 -6.16 -16.63 -5.92
N HIS A 218 -6.69 -15.94 -4.90
CA HIS A 218 -6.28 -14.58 -4.53
C HIS A 218 -5.31 -14.61 -3.36
N LEU A 219 -4.37 -13.65 -3.36
CA LEU A 219 -3.48 -13.47 -2.22
C LEU A 219 -4.06 -12.46 -1.23
N VAL A 220 -4.21 -12.89 0.02
CA VAL A 220 -4.59 -12.01 1.13
C VAL A 220 -3.36 -11.39 1.76
N VAL A 221 -3.39 -10.06 1.93
CA VAL A 221 -2.41 -9.28 2.69
C VAL A 221 -3.11 -8.70 3.92
N THR A 222 -2.64 -9.04 5.12
CA THR A 222 -3.12 -8.39 6.36
C THR A 222 -2.38 -7.07 6.58
N GLU A 223 -3.11 -6.02 6.91
CA GLU A 223 -2.56 -4.69 7.14
C GLU A 223 -2.90 -4.20 8.55
N SER A 224 -2.00 -3.48 9.17
CA SER A 224 -2.11 -2.96 10.53
C SER A 224 -2.20 -4.04 11.63
N GLY A 225 -1.70 -3.72 12.82
CA GLY A 225 -1.88 -4.54 14.02
C GLY A 225 -0.88 -5.70 14.20
N ILE A 226 0.02 -5.92 13.28
CA ILE A 226 1.07 -6.95 13.41
C ILE A 226 2.26 -6.36 14.16
N HIS A 227 2.47 -6.78 15.40
CA HIS A 227 3.51 -6.27 16.29
C HIS A 227 4.41 -7.36 16.88
N THR A 228 3.94 -8.59 16.96
CA THR A 228 4.65 -9.70 17.62
C THR A 228 4.75 -10.93 16.72
N ARG A 229 5.70 -11.81 17.03
CA ARG A 229 5.78 -13.14 16.39
C ARG A 229 4.51 -13.98 16.60
N ALA A 230 3.80 -13.75 17.69
CA ALA A 230 2.54 -14.42 17.95
C ALA A 230 1.47 -13.98 16.94
N ASP A 231 1.41 -12.68 16.59
CA ASP A 231 0.49 -12.16 15.58
C ASP A 231 0.81 -12.75 14.20
N VAL A 232 2.11 -12.79 13.83
CA VAL A 232 2.55 -13.41 12.57
C VAL A 232 2.17 -14.89 12.52
N ARG A 233 2.39 -15.63 13.61
CA ARG A 233 2.02 -17.04 13.70
C ARG A 233 0.51 -17.22 13.58
N LEU A 234 -0.27 -16.43 14.31
CA LEU A 234 -1.74 -16.45 14.24
C LEU A 234 -2.24 -16.31 12.79
N MET A 235 -1.71 -15.33 12.05
CA MET A 235 -2.09 -15.14 10.64
C MET A 235 -1.66 -16.34 9.79
N ARG A 236 -0.43 -16.82 9.91
CA ARG A 236 0.09 -17.93 9.11
C ARG A 236 -0.62 -19.24 9.39
N ASP A 237 -0.99 -19.52 10.63
CA ASP A 237 -1.76 -20.71 11.03
C ASP A 237 -3.17 -20.70 10.43
N ASN A 238 -3.68 -19.51 10.06
CA ASN A 238 -4.93 -19.32 9.34
C ASN A 238 -4.76 -19.13 7.81
N GLY A 239 -3.59 -19.47 7.25
CA GLY A 239 -3.34 -19.45 5.80
C GLY A 239 -3.03 -18.07 5.23
N ILE A 240 -2.86 -17.04 6.06
CA ILE A 240 -2.52 -15.67 5.62
C ILE A 240 -1.01 -15.52 5.63
N HIS A 241 -0.41 -15.34 4.46
CA HIS A 241 1.03 -15.28 4.27
C HIS A 241 1.52 -13.92 3.74
N GLY A 242 0.61 -13.02 3.34
CA GLY A 242 0.89 -11.64 2.95
C GLY A 242 0.75 -10.67 4.13
N PHE A 243 1.69 -9.74 4.27
CA PHE A 243 1.73 -8.78 5.39
C PHE A 243 2.15 -7.41 4.90
N LEU A 244 1.41 -6.35 5.26
CA LEU A 244 1.84 -4.97 5.10
C LEU A 244 2.10 -4.38 6.49
N VAL A 245 3.36 -4.07 6.79
CA VAL A 245 3.80 -3.64 8.12
C VAL A 245 4.70 -2.42 8.02
N GLY A 246 4.39 -1.41 8.81
CA GLY A 246 5.16 -0.16 8.88
C GLY A 246 5.46 0.27 10.31
N GLU A 247 4.43 0.53 11.12
CA GLU A 247 4.59 1.12 12.46
C GLU A 247 5.55 0.32 13.35
N ALA A 248 5.43 -1.01 13.35
CA ALA A 248 6.27 -1.89 14.16
C ALA A 248 7.76 -1.80 13.81
N PHE A 249 8.08 -1.52 12.54
CA PHE A 249 9.46 -1.36 12.08
C PHE A 249 9.98 0.06 12.27
N MET A 250 9.15 1.06 11.92
CA MET A 250 9.55 2.47 11.96
C MET A 250 9.84 2.99 13.37
N ARG A 251 9.29 2.35 14.41
CA ARG A 251 9.56 2.71 15.82
C ARG A 251 10.91 2.21 16.33
N GLU A 252 11.49 1.21 15.68
CA GLU A 252 12.76 0.63 16.09
C GLU A 252 13.94 1.41 15.50
N GLU A 253 15.08 1.39 16.17
CA GLU A 253 16.32 2.04 15.72
C GLU A 253 16.73 1.52 14.33
N ASP A 254 16.72 0.19 14.15
CA ASP A 254 16.97 -0.49 12.88
C ASP A 254 15.68 -1.17 12.37
N PRO A 255 14.99 -0.56 11.38
CA PRO A 255 13.75 -1.11 10.85
C PRO A 255 13.94 -2.43 10.10
N GLY A 256 15.11 -2.67 9.51
CA GLY A 256 15.43 -3.94 8.85
C GLY A 256 15.64 -5.07 9.85
N ALA A 257 16.38 -4.80 10.92
CA ALA A 257 16.54 -5.77 12.01
C ALA A 257 15.19 -6.10 12.68
N ALA A 258 14.32 -5.10 12.84
CA ALA A 258 12.96 -5.29 13.35
C ALA A 258 12.14 -6.22 12.45
N LEU A 259 12.18 -6.00 11.13
CA LEU A 259 11.54 -6.88 10.15
C LEU A 259 12.06 -8.31 10.28
N LYS A 260 13.37 -8.50 10.26
CA LYS A 260 13.99 -9.83 10.41
C LYS A 260 13.57 -10.52 11.69
N LYS A 261 13.63 -9.80 12.81
CA LYS A 261 13.23 -10.31 14.13
C LYS A 261 11.77 -10.74 14.18
N LEU A 262 10.89 -10.02 13.49
CA LEU A 262 9.45 -10.30 13.52
C LEU A 262 9.07 -11.50 12.63
N PHE A 263 9.69 -11.66 11.46
CA PHE A 263 9.26 -12.61 10.44
C PHE A 263 10.20 -13.80 10.23
N PHE A 264 11.47 -13.68 10.61
CA PHE A 264 12.51 -14.68 10.38
C PHE A 264 13.32 -14.94 11.64
#